data_dfe7f2ea5d37005dfe605c1d16dc96c3
#
_entry.id   dfe7f2ea5d37005dfe605c1d16dc96c3
#
_cell.length_a   1.000
_cell.length_b   1.000
_cell.length_c   1.000
_cell.angle_alpha   90.00
_cell.angle_beta   90.00
_cell.angle_gamma   90.00
#
_symmetry.space_group_name_H-M   'P 1'
#
loop_
_entity.id
_entity.type
_entity.pdbx_description
1 polymer ?
#
loop_
_entity_poly.entity_id
_entity_poly.type
_entity_poly.pdbx_seq_one_letter_code
_entity_poly.pdbx_strand_id
1 'polypeptide(L)'
;MTDHAAAIAAATKCLDDFMAAFNSRDPEAHAKTFNFPSVRIASGKMVILNKEDFTPKRYQTEALKEWDHSKWDRRNVIHAGADKVHFDTRFTRYRKDGSVISGYDSIYVVTKENGHWGVKARSSFAP
;
A
#
# COMPACT_ATOMS: atom_id res chain seq x y z
N MET A 1 3.35 -9.96 28.69
CA MET A 1 2.50 -9.20 27.74
C MET A 1 3.22 -9.10 26.42
N THR A 2 2.52 -9.40 25.34
CA THR A 2 3.09 -9.32 24.00
C THR A 2 2.77 -7.97 23.39
N ASP A 3 3.78 -7.26 22.95
CA ASP A 3 3.64 -5.94 22.34
C ASP A 3 3.63 -6.01 20.79
N HIS A 4 3.80 -7.20 20.23
CA HIS A 4 3.79 -7.47 18.79
C HIS A 4 4.85 -6.67 18.01
N ALA A 5 5.96 -6.32 18.66
CA ALA A 5 7.00 -5.50 18.02
C ALA A 5 7.53 -6.12 16.73
N ALA A 6 7.73 -7.44 16.70
CA ALA A 6 8.19 -8.13 15.50
C ALA A 6 7.18 -8.06 14.36
N ALA A 7 5.88 -8.21 14.66
CA ALA A 7 4.82 -8.10 13.66
C ALA A 7 4.74 -6.68 13.11
N ILE A 8 4.81 -5.68 13.99
CA ILE A 8 4.78 -4.27 13.58
C ILE A 8 5.97 -3.95 12.67
N ALA A 9 7.17 -4.41 13.03
CA ALA A 9 8.37 -4.17 12.22
C ALA A 9 8.25 -4.81 10.84
N ALA A 10 7.77 -6.05 10.77
CA ALA A 10 7.62 -6.77 9.52
C ALA A 10 6.52 -6.14 8.63
N ALA A 11 5.40 -5.76 9.22
CA ALA A 11 4.32 -5.10 8.49
C ALA A 11 4.74 -3.72 7.99
N THR A 12 5.50 -2.97 8.78
CA THR A 12 6.04 -1.67 8.37
C THR A 12 7.00 -1.84 7.20
N LYS A 13 7.87 -2.85 7.25
CA LYS A 13 8.77 -3.17 6.13
C LYS A 13 7.97 -3.51 4.87
N CYS A 14 6.86 -4.23 5.01
CA CYS A 14 5.99 -4.53 3.88
C CYS A 14 5.50 -3.24 3.21
N LEU A 15 5.10 -2.24 4.00
CA LEU A 15 4.67 -0.96 3.46
C LEU A 15 5.81 -0.16 2.84
N ASP A 16 7.05 -0.28 3.37
CA ASP A 16 8.22 0.31 2.74
C ASP A 16 8.45 -0.31 1.36
N ASP A 17 8.42 -1.63 1.28
CA ASP A 17 8.61 -2.36 0.03
C ASP A 17 7.48 -2.05 -0.97
N PHE A 18 6.25 -1.93 -0.48
CA PHE A 18 5.09 -1.55 -1.27
C PHE A 18 5.31 -0.20 -1.95
N MET A 19 5.71 0.81 -1.19
CA MET A 19 5.92 2.16 -1.72
C MET A 19 7.08 2.17 -2.74
N ALA A 20 8.18 1.49 -2.44
CA ALA A 20 9.32 1.39 -3.35
C ALA A 20 8.93 0.72 -4.66
N ALA A 21 8.17 -0.37 -4.60
CA ALA A 21 7.73 -1.09 -5.79
C ALA A 21 6.75 -0.25 -6.62
N PHE A 22 5.80 0.42 -5.97
CA PHE A 22 4.87 1.31 -6.65
C PHE A 22 5.62 2.42 -7.38
N ASN A 23 6.56 3.09 -6.70
CA ASN A 23 7.35 4.17 -7.28
C ASN A 23 8.21 3.71 -8.45
N SER A 24 8.68 2.46 -8.43
CA SER A 24 9.49 1.89 -9.51
C SER A 24 8.66 1.47 -10.73
N ARG A 25 7.34 1.43 -10.60
CA ARG A 25 6.41 0.94 -11.62
C ARG A 25 6.71 -0.49 -12.05
N ASP A 26 7.13 -1.31 -11.10
CA ASP A 26 7.45 -2.72 -11.34
C ASP A 26 6.28 -3.59 -10.88
N PRO A 27 5.47 -4.12 -11.81
CA PRO A 27 4.28 -4.90 -11.43
C PRO A 27 4.60 -6.14 -10.63
N GLU A 28 5.70 -6.82 -10.96
CA GLU A 28 6.07 -8.05 -10.25
C GLU A 28 6.50 -7.76 -8.82
N ALA A 29 7.38 -6.77 -8.63
CA ALA A 29 7.79 -6.35 -7.29
C ALA A 29 6.60 -5.85 -6.47
N HIS A 30 5.70 -5.10 -7.10
CA HIS A 30 4.51 -4.55 -6.45
C HIS A 30 3.58 -5.70 -5.99
N ALA A 31 3.32 -6.68 -6.86
CA ALA A 31 2.48 -7.83 -6.53
C ALA A 31 3.02 -8.62 -5.33
N LYS A 32 4.35 -8.70 -5.19
CA LYS A 32 4.97 -9.43 -4.08
C LYS A 32 4.68 -8.81 -2.71
N THR A 33 4.24 -7.57 -2.66
CA THR A 33 3.91 -6.89 -1.39
C THR A 33 2.46 -7.10 -0.97
N PHE A 34 1.74 -7.96 -1.66
CA PHE A 34 0.34 -8.26 -1.38
C PHE A 34 0.15 -9.70 -0.91
N ASN A 35 -0.93 -9.92 -0.16
CA ASN A 35 -1.50 -11.23 0.08
C ASN A 35 -2.84 -11.28 -0.66
N PHE A 36 -2.90 -12.11 -1.70
CA PHE A 36 -4.08 -12.21 -2.55
C PHE A 36 -5.10 -13.24 -2.03
N PRO A 37 -6.39 -13.06 -2.27
CA PRO A 37 -6.99 -11.86 -2.84
C PRO A 37 -6.91 -10.68 -1.88
N SER A 38 -6.70 -9.47 -2.41
CA SER A 38 -6.60 -8.26 -1.61
C SER A 38 -7.76 -7.31 -1.95
N VAL A 39 -8.30 -6.65 -0.93
CA VAL A 39 -9.45 -5.74 -1.11
C VAL A 39 -8.95 -4.32 -1.26
N ARG A 40 -9.44 -3.64 -2.29
CA ARG A 40 -9.19 -2.21 -2.50
C ARG A 40 -10.52 -1.45 -2.52
N ILE A 41 -10.63 -0.46 -1.64
CA ILE A 41 -11.77 0.45 -1.60
C ILE A 41 -11.23 1.84 -1.91
N ALA A 42 -11.50 2.33 -3.10
CA ALA A 42 -11.06 3.64 -3.55
C ALA A 42 -11.83 4.03 -4.81
N SER A 43 -11.86 5.32 -5.13
CA SER A 43 -12.53 5.83 -6.34
C SER A 43 -14.01 5.46 -6.40
N GLY A 44 -14.65 5.37 -5.23
CA GLY A 44 -16.08 5.08 -5.14
C GLY A 44 -16.48 3.63 -5.38
N LYS A 45 -15.52 2.70 -5.37
CA LYS A 45 -15.83 1.29 -5.63
C LYS A 45 -14.92 0.35 -4.85
N MET A 46 -15.38 -0.89 -4.70
CA MET A 46 -14.60 -1.97 -4.10
C MET A 46 -14.15 -2.92 -5.20
N VAL A 47 -12.87 -3.28 -5.17
CA VAL A 47 -12.26 -4.19 -6.14
C VAL A 47 -11.52 -5.27 -5.39
N ILE A 48 -11.63 -6.51 -5.86
CA ILE A 48 -10.83 -7.62 -5.38
C ILE A 48 -9.63 -7.76 -6.33
N LEU A 49 -8.43 -7.59 -5.78
CA LEU A 49 -7.19 -7.65 -6.54
C LEU A 49 -6.60 -9.06 -6.47
N ASN A 50 -6.14 -9.54 -7.60
CA ASN A 50 -5.40 -10.78 -7.75
C ASN A 50 -4.06 -10.50 -8.44
N LYS A 51 -3.16 -11.47 -8.44
CA LYS A 51 -1.82 -11.29 -9.01
C LYS A 51 -1.86 -10.82 -10.47
N GLU A 52 -2.76 -11.38 -11.27
CA GLU A 52 -2.89 -11.05 -12.69
C GLU A 52 -3.32 -9.61 -12.98
N ASP A 53 -3.81 -8.90 -11.98
CA ASP A 53 -4.18 -7.49 -12.12
C ASP A 53 -2.97 -6.56 -12.13
N PHE A 54 -1.79 -7.08 -11.79
CA PHE A 54 -0.56 -6.31 -11.71
C PHE A 54 0.19 -6.36 -13.04
N THR A 55 -0.12 -5.37 -13.88
CA THR A 55 0.48 -5.18 -15.21
C THR A 55 0.99 -3.75 -15.34
N PRO A 56 1.81 -3.42 -16.34
CA PRO A 56 2.28 -2.05 -16.55
C PRO A 56 1.16 -1.01 -16.68
N LYS A 57 -0.01 -1.40 -17.17
CA LYS A 57 -1.15 -0.50 -17.33
C LYS A 57 -1.62 0.08 -15.99
N ARG A 58 -1.33 -0.60 -14.89
CA ARG A 58 -1.72 -0.16 -13.55
C ARG A 58 -1.14 1.22 -13.20
N TYR A 59 -0.01 1.59 -13.80
CA TYR A 59 0.67 2.86 -13.54
C TYR A 59 0.36 3.91 -14.59
N GLN A 60 -0.50 3.61 -15.55
CA GLN A 60 -0.81 4.44 -16.70
C GLN A 60 -2.25 4.96 -16.68
N THR A 61 -2.83 5.08 -15.50
CA THR A 61 -4.20 5.57 -15.34
C THR A 61 -4.23 7.10 -15.40
N GLU A 62 -5.40 7.66 -15.66
CA GLU A 62 -5.59 9.12 -15.67
C GLU A 62 -5.20 9.73 -14.32
N ALA A 63 -5.51 9.04 -13.22
CA ALA A 63 -5.17 9.51 -11.87
C ALA A 63 -3.66 9.65 -11.64
N LEU A 64 -2.84 8.92 -12.41
CA LEU A 64 -1.38 8.94 -12.29
C LEU A 64 -0.69 9.65 -13.44
N LYS A 65 -1.43 10.45 -14.22
CA LYS A 65 -0.93 11.11 -15.42
C LYS A 65 0.28 12.01 -15.15
N GLU A 66 0.26 12.79 -14.09
CA GLU A 66 1.34 13.70 -13.72
C GLU A 66 2.22 13.16 -12.59
N TRP A 67 1.91 11.98 -12.11
CA TRP A 67 2.59 11.40 -10.95
C TRP A 67 3.98 10.89 -11.30
N ASP A 68 4.96 11.25 -10.48
CA ASP A 68 6.32 10.75 -10.56
C ASP A 68 6.60 9.74 -9.46
N HIS A 69 6.32 10.12 -8.21
CA HIS A 69 6.54 9.26 -7.05
C HIS A 69 5.64 9.66 -5.88
N SER A 70 5.56 8.78 -4.90
CA SER A 70 4.85 9.02 -3.66
C SER A 70 5.77 8.80 -2.47
N LYS A 71 5.41 9.42 -1.34
CA LYS A 71 6.11 9.23 -0.06
C LYS A 71 5.09 9.08 1.05
N TRP A 72 5.42 8.23 2.01
CA TRP A 72 4.63 8.13 3.24
C TRP A 72 4.84 9.39 4.09
N ASP A 73 3.72 9.95 4.58
CA ASP A 73 3.74 11.04 5.55
C ASP A 73 3.50 10.50 6.96
N ARG A 74 2.67 9.46 7.07
CA ARG A 74 2.27 8.89 8.35
C ARG A 74 1.94 7.41 8.18
N ARG A 75 2.41 6.59 9.12
CA ARG A 75 2.07 5.18 9.21
C ARG A 75 1.93 4.81 10.69
N ASN A 76 0.79 5.17 11.28
CA ASN A 76 0.52 4.91 12.69
C ASN A 76 -0.17 3.57 12.85
N VAL A 77 0.34 2.73 13.75
CA VAL A 77 -0.32 1.47 14.08
C VAL A 77 -1.58 1.77 14.87
N ILE A 78 -2.71 1.24 14.41
CA ILE A 78 -3.99 1.34 15.11
C ILE A 78 -4.17 0.13 16.01
N HIS A 79 -3.96 -1.08 15.45
CA HIS A 79 -4.07 -2.34 16.17
C HIS A 79 -3.00 -3.28 15.63
N ALA A 80 -2.48 -4.16 16.50
CA ALA A 80 -1.49 -5.15 16.11
C ALA A 80 -1.75 -6.48 16.77
N GLY A 81 -1.58 -7.55 16.03
CA GLY A 81 -1.59 -8.93 16.48
C GLY A 81 -0.39 -9.65 15.91
N ALA A 82 -0.28 -10.94 16.18
CA ALA A 82 0.86 -11.74 15.71
C ALA A 82 0.93 -11.82 14.19
N ASP A 83 -0.23 -11.84 13.51
CA ASP A 83 -0.33 -12.08 12.07
C ASP A 83 -1.07 -10.98 11.31
N LYS A 84 -1.36 -9.87 11.96
CA LYS A 84 -2.12 -8.78 11.32
C LYS A 84 -1.86 -7.46 12.02
N VAL A 85 -1.63 -6.41 11.21
CA VAL A 85 -1.45 -5.04 11.71
C VAL A 85 -2.33 -4.10 10.90
N HIS A 86 -3.02 -3.21 11.61
CA HIS A 86 -3.82 -2.15 11.01
C HIS A 86 -3.07 -0.83 11.12
N PHE A 87 -3.02 -0.09 10.01
CA PHE A 87 -2.32 1.21 9.95
C PHE A 87 -3.26 2.33 9.55
N ASP A 88 -3.15 3.46 10.25
CA ASP A 88 -3.64 4.75 9.79
C ASP A 88 -2.51 5.40 9.02
N THR A 89 -2.73 5.73 7.76
CA THR A 89 -1.68 6.23 6.89
C THR A 89 -2.08 7.53 6.20
N ARG A 90 -1.06 8.24 5.76
CA ARG A 90 -1.20 9.32 4.80
C ARG A 90 0.00 9.25 3.87
N PHE A 91 -0.22 9.49 2.58
CA PHE A 91 0.87 9.60 1.62
C PHE A 91 0.61 10.79 0.70
N THR A 92 1.69 11.32 0.13
CA THR A 92 1.64 12.45 -0.80
C THR A 92 2.17 12.01 -2.15
N ARG A 93 1.49 12.41 -3.21
CA ARG A 93 1.92 12.23 -4.60
C ARG A 93 2.64 13.47 -5.09
N TYR A 94 3.75 13.26 -5.81
CA TYR A 94 4.61 14.32 -6.31
C TYR A 94 4.78 14.25 -7.82
N ARG A 95 4.94 15.40 -8.44
CA ARG A 95 5.33 15.52 -9.85
C ARG A 95 6.85 15.36 -9.99
N LYS A 96 7.33 15.24 -11.22
CA LYS A 96 8.74 15.07 -11.51
C LYS A 96 9.59 16.25 -11.00
N ASP A 97 9.04 17.46 -11.02
CA ASP A 97 9.74 18.65 -10.52
C ASP A 97 9.74 18.76 -8.99
N GLY A 98 9.15 17.78 -8.30
CA GLY A 98 9.07 17.76 -6.85
C GLY A 98 7.84 18.48 -6.28
N SER A 99 7.01 19.09 -7.12
CA SER A 99 5.82 19.76 -6.62
C SER A 99 4.75 18.76 -6.21
N VAL A 100 3.93 19.15 -5.23
CA VAL A 100 2.88 18.30 -4.67
C VAL A 100 1.67 18.25 -5.59
N ILE A 101 1.20 17.04 -5.89
CA ILE A 101 -0.09 16.84 -6.54
C ILE A 101 -1.20 16.90 -5.50
N SER A 102 -1.15 15.99 -4.52
CA SER A 102 -2.08 15.96 -3.39
C SER A 102 -1.62 14.93 -2.36
N GLY A 103 -2.17 15.02 -1.15
CA GLY A 103 -1.99 14.02 -0.11
C GLY A 103 -3.30 13.32 0.18
N TYR A 104 -3.22 12.04 0.60
CA TYR A 104 -4.39 11.19 0.79
C TYR A 104 -4.30 10.38 2.06
N ASP A 105 -5.39 10.41 2.83
CA ASP A 105 -5.54 9.53 3.98
C ASP A 105 -5.97 8.14 3.52
N SER A 106 -5.47 7.11 4.19
CA SER A 106 -5.77 5.73 3.85
C SER A 106 -5.65 4.84 5.08
N ILE A 107 -6.29 3.68 5.02
CA ILE A 107 -6.12 2.62 5.99
C ILE A 107 -5.55 1.41 5.25
N TYR A 108 -4.52 0.79 5.83
CA TYR A 108 -3.94 -0.43 5.31
C TYR A 108 -4.06 -1.54 6.36
N VAL A 109 -4.43 -2.72 5.90
CA VAL A 109 -4.40 -3.95 6.70
C VAL A 109 -3.33 -4.85 6.09
N VAL A 110 -2.30 -5.15 6.88
CA VAL A 110 -1.17 -6.00 6.46
C VAL A 110 -1.27 -7.30 7.24
N THR A 111 -1.26 -8.43 6.54
CA THR A 111 -1.38 -9.76 7.16
C THR A 111 -0.15 -10.59 6.89
N LYS A 112 0.08 -11.57 7.79
CA LYS A 112 1.06 -12.63 7.57
C LYS A 112 0.31 -13.90 7.21
N GLU A 113 0.55 -14.41 5.99
CA GLU A 113 -0.09 -15.63 5.49
C GLU A 113 0.99 -16.55 4.93
N ASN A 114 1.07 -17.76 5.46
CA ASN A 114 2.11 -18.72 5.08
C ASN A 114 3.53 -18.12 5.22
N GLY A 115 3.75 -17.35 6.28
CA GLY A 115 5.03 -16.71 6.55
C GLY A 115 5.29 -15.43 5.77
N HIS A 116 4.36 -15.03 4.89
CA HIS A 116 4.52 -13.85 4.03
C HIS A 116 3.67 -12.69 4.51
N TRP A 117 4.31 -11.54 4.78
CA TRP A 117 3.62 -10.30 5.09
C TRP A 117 3.23 -9.59 3.81
N GLY A 118 1.95 -9.22 3.69
CA GLY A 118 1.44 -8.55 2.50
C GLY A 118 0.21 -7.72 2.78
N VAL A 119 -0.05 -6.76 1.90
CA VAL A 119 -1.24 -5.92 1.97
C VAL A 119 -2.47 -6.76 1.67
N LYS A 120 -3.39 -6.85 2.62
CA LYS A 120 -4.63 -7.63 2.50
C LYS A 120 -5.83 -6.75 2.19
N ALA A 121 -5.82 -5.53 2.71
CA ALA A 121 -6.91 -4.59 2.46
C ALA A 121 -6.38 -3.16 2.50
N ARG A 122 -7.00 -2.31 1.68
CA ARG A 122 -6.70 -0.88 1.64
C ARG A 122 -8.00 -0.12 1.41
N SER A 123 -8.23 0.90 2.23
CA SER A 123 -9.28 1.89 1.99
C SER A 123 -8.61 3.25 1.85
N SER A 124 -8.83 3.94 0.73
CA SER A 124 -8.10 5.17 0.44
C SER A 124 -9.00 6.22 -0.18
N PHE A 125 -8.66 7.48 0.07
CA PHE A 125 -9.28 8.62 -0.60
C PHE A 125 -8.56 8.99 -1.91
N ALA A 126 -7.46 8.30 -2.23
CA ALA A 126 -6.78 8.50 -3.51
C ALA A 126 -7.65 7.98 -4.67
N PRO A 127 -7.71 8.71 -5.78
CA PRO A 127 -8.43 8.24 -6.96
C PRO A 127 -7.69 7.07 -7.65
#